data_39cd03673e019a8862ab23978b1a88ca
#
_entry.id   39cd03673e019a8862ab23978b1a88ca
#
_cell.length_a   1.000
_cell.length_b   1.000
_cell.length_c   1.000
_cell.angle_alpha   90.00
_cell.angle_beta   90.00
_cell.angle_gamma   90.00
#
_symmetry.space_group_name_H-M   'P 1'
#
loop_
_entity.id
_entity.type
_entity.pdbx_description
1 polymer ?
#
loop_
_entity_poly.entity_id
_entity_poly.type
_entity_poly.pdbx_seq_one_letter_code
_entity_poly.pdbx_strand_id
1 'polypeptide(L)'
;MGENILKEIKKCSTNMVHVCYAIYDKTGSFSRIAAASLQSLYDNTDAWVTVHILHDNTLSEENKEKYIYQARMQGQNIVFYNMDELLPDVIAKIKASDNDRFSPAAMYRLLLMHVLPKNVKKIIYLDCDTIINLDIEKLYNEPVGENGVAAVAELEATFYHAVEKEICNNGTVKRENYFCSGILMFDTEKYNNYPDICLDGMEILKKHPEYDCPDQDILNYYFADKYYHLPVKYDTFVDALRLPEIKQDELQECIYHYAGNAMELTKSEDIYNQLFFNYYVKTPWFDGNVFLKAVSVAMKARHDADKVIMNIMKDRNIVFCGNKETDLQRLQASKINCNGAVFLNIYADKNTIIMEKCLDYFEQNKKDRPLLLVMSAYPLINQALAQKGYKEGTDYLDASTLLIHDGISGRDLLKMINL
;
A
#
# COMPACT_ATOMS: atom_id res chain seq x y z
N MET A 1 0.02 34.97 -7.90
CA MET A 1 -1.14 35.69 -7.33
C MET A 1 -2.40 35.57 -8.20
N GLY A 2 -2.33 35.74 -9.54
CA GLY A 2 -3.52 35.67 -10.40
C GLY A 2 -4.19 34.30 -10.51
N GLU A 3 -3.43 33.22 -10.52
CA GLU A 3 -3.98 31.85 -10.61
C GLU A 3 -4.74 31.41 -9.33
N ASN A 4 -4.33 31.86 -8.14
CA ASN A 4 -5.03 31.54 -6.90
C ASN A 4 -6.38 32.29 -6.79
N ILE A 5 -6.47 33.52 -7.29
CA ILE A 5 -7.74 34.26 -7.30
C ILE A 5 -8.75 33.61 -8.25
N LEU A 6 -8.28 33.05 -9.39
CA LEU A 6 -9.15 32.32 -10.33
C LEU A 6 -9.62 30.96 -9.77
N LYS A 7 -8.82 30.30 -8.92
CA LYS A 7 -9.28 29.08 -8.21
C LYS A 7 -10.34 29.38 -7.14
N GLU A 8 -10.22 30.47 -6.40
CA GLU A 8 -11.26 30.91 -5.44
C GLU A 8 -12.61 31.22 -6.10
N ILE A 9 -12.60 31.74 -7.33
CA ILE A 9 -13.84 32.05 -8.08
C ILE A 9 -14.50 30.79 -8.66
N LYS A 10 -13.77 29.66 -8.80
CA LYS A 10 -14.31 28.42 -9.36
C LYS A 10 -15.03 27.52 -8.35
N LYS A 11 -14.89 27.74 -7.06
CA LYS A 11 -15.60 26.95 -6.03
C LYS A 11 -17.04 27.41 -5.93
N CYS A 12 -17.90 26.84 -6.75
CA CYS A 12 -19.34 27.15 -6.78
C CYS A 12 -20.18 26.24 -5.87
N SER A 13 -19.60 25.20 -5.25
CA SER A 13 -20.35 24.34 -4.33
C SER A 13 -20.53 25.02 -2.97
N THR A 14 -21.75 24.98 -2.46
CA THR A 14 -22.08 25.40 -1.08
C THR A 14 -21.92 24.28 -0.07
N ASN A 15 -21.59 23.08 -0.52
CA ASN A 15 -21.48 21.88 0.31
C ASN A 15 -20.10 21.78 0.93
N MET A 16 -20.07 21.49 2.24
CA MET A 16 -18.86 21.13 2.96
C MET A 16 -18.70 19.61 2.93
N VAL A 17 -17.64 19.12 2.30
CA VAL A 17 -17.28 17.71 2.27
C VAL A 17 -16.29 17.41 3.39
N HIS A 18 -16.58 16.42 4.21
CA HIS A 18 -15.68 15.95 5.26
C HIS A 18 -14.95 14.69 4.79
N VAL A 19 -13.62 14.73 4.84
CA VAL A 19 -12.74 13.61 4.47
C VAL A 19 -11.79 13.30 5.63
N CYS A 20 -11.55 12.03 5.91
CA CYS A 20 -10.67 11.58 6.98
C CYS A 20 -9.52 10.71 6.45
N TYR A 21 -8.35 10.88 7.03
CA TYR A 21 -7.19 10.02 6.87
C TYR A 21 -6.66 9.58 8.23
N ALA A 22 -6.06 8.39 8.30
CA ALA A 22 -5.34 7.93 9.48
C ALA A 22 -3.84 7.79 9.17
N ILE A 23 -2.99 8.42 9.98
CA ILE A 23 -1.55 8.53 9.71
C ILE A 23 -0.73 7.99 10.88
N TYR A 24 0.17 7.04 10.58
CA TYR A 24 1.23 6.56 11.45
C TYR A 24 2.56 6.75 10.73
N ASP A 25 3.40 7.67 11.19
CA ASP A 25 4.48 8.25 10.37
C ASP A 25 5.86 8.18 11.01
N LYS A 26 6.27 7.00 11.50
CA LYS A 26 7.60 6.79 12.11
C LYS A 26 8.78 7.27 11.28
N THR A 27 8.64 7.23 9.94
CA THR A 27 9.74 7.49 9.00
C THR A 27 9.54 8.75 8.15
N GLY A 28 8.43 9.45 8.29
CA GLY A 28 8.05 10.57 7.42
C GLY A 28 7.58 10.16 6.02
N SER A 29 7.58 8.86 5.69
CA SER A 29 7.19 8.37 4.36
C SER A 29 5.67 8.38 4.16
N PHE A 30 4.89 8.06 5.19
CA PHE A 30 3.44 8.09 5.11
C PHE A 30 2.88 9.50 4.93
N SER A 31 3.50 10.51 5.55
CA SER A 31 3.15 11.91 5.29
C SER A 31 3.33 12.30 3.83
N ARG A 32 4.36 11.80 3.16
CA ARG A 32 4.60 12.08 1.73
C ARG A 32 3.55 11.42 0.84
N ILE A 33 3.16 10.17 1.16
CA ILE A 33 2.13 9.43 0.44
C ILE A 33 0.78 10.13 0.60
N ALA A 34 0.38 10.41 1.83
CA ALA A 34 -0.87 11.11 2.14
C ALA A 34 -0.90 12.52 1.52
N ALA A 35 0.24 13.21 1.44
CA ALA A 35 0.32 14.52 0.79
C ALA A 35 -0.02 14.46 -0.71
N ALA A 36 0.41 13.41 -1.43
CA ALA A 36 0.03 13.22 -2.84
C ALA A 36 -1.46 12.93 -2.98
N SER A 37 -2.02 12.10 -2.08
CA SER A 37 -3.46 11.84 -2.00
C SER A 37 -4.25 13.13 -1.76
N LEU A 38 -3.87 13.93 -0.76
CA LEU A 38 -4.48 15.22 -0.46
C LEU A 38 -4.38 16.20 -1.64
N GLN A 39 -3.23 16.23 -2.34
CA GLN A 39 -3.08 17.08 -3.50
C GLN A 39 -4.03 16.68 -4.62
N SER A 40 -4.19 15.38 -4.87
CA SER A 40 -5.14 14.89 -5.85
C SER A 40 -6.60 15.22 -5.48
N LEU A 41 -6.96 15.08 -4.20
CA LEU A 41 -8.27 15.48 -3.68
C LEU A 41 -8.53 16.97 -3.94
N TYR A 42 -7.57 17.83 -3.62
CA TYR A 42 -7.74 19.28 -3.76
C TYR A 42 -7.76 19.75 -5.23
N ASP A 43 -6.99 19.09 -6.11
CA ASP A 43 -6.91 19.46 -7.51
C ASP A 43 -8.17 19.05 -8.30
N ASN A 44 -8.86 17.99 -7.87
CA ASN A 44 -9.98 17.39 -8.60
C ASN A 44 -11.36 17.69 -8.00
N THR A 45 -11.49 18.56 -7.00
CA THR A 45 -12.79 18.95 -6.44
C THR A 45 -13.03 20.45 -6.48
N ASP A 46 -14.25 20.82 -6.77
CA ASP A 46 -14.74 22.20 -6.62
C ASP A 46 -15.45 22.43 -5.26
N ALA A 47 -15.62 21.39 -4.44
CA ALA A 47 -16.24 21.47 -3.13
C ALA A 47 -15.29 22.10 -2.07
N TRP A 48 -15.89 22.66 -1.03
CA TRP A 48 -15.17 22.99 0.20
C TRP A 48 -14.91 21.70 0.98
N VAL A 49 -13.63 21.42 1.24
CA VAL A 49 -13.23 20.21 1.97
C VAL A 49 -12.69 20.56 3.34
N THR A 50 -13.14 19.86 4.36
CA THR A 50 -12.48 19.79 5.65
C THR A 50 -11.86 18.41 5.80
N VAL A 51 -10.53 18.37 5.86
CA VAL A 51 -9.76 17.14 6.06
C VAL A 51 -9.55 16.91 7.57
N HIS A 52 -9.86 15.71 8.04
CA HIS A 52 -9.66 15.26 9.41
C HIS A 52 -8.50 14.26 9.43
N ILE A 53 -7.41 14.56 10.13
CA ILE A 53 -6.24 13.69 10.24
C ILE A 53 -6.24 13.04 11.63
N LEU A 54 -6.48 11.73 11.67
CA LEU A 54 -6.26 10.91 12.87
C LEU A 54 -4.78 10.51 12.89
N HIS A 55 -4.08 10.83 13.95
CA HIS A 55 -2.65 10.55 14.05
C HIS A 55 -2.24 10.23 15.48
N ASP A 56 -1.08 9.67 15.65
CA ASP A 56 -0.43 9.52 16.96
C ASP A 56 0.82 10.40 17.08
N ASN A 57 1.61 10.20 18.12
CA ASN A 57 2.83 10.96 18.39
C ASN A 57 3.96 10.72 17.35
N THR A 58 3.77 9.84 16.36
CA THR A 58 4.74 9.66 15.27
C THR A 58 4.68 10.76 14.23
N LEU A 59 3.54 11.46 14.11
CA LEU A 59 3.41 12.60 13.19
C LEU A 59 4.10 13.83 13.75
N SER A 60 5.19 14.28 13.11
CA SER A 60 5.97 15.43 13.55
C SER A 60 5.24 16.76 13.35
N GLU A 61 5.57 17.76 14.16
CA GLU A 61 5.05 19.13 14.01
C GLU A 61 5.42 19.72 12.64
N GLU A 62 6.64 19.45 12.15
CA GLU A 62 7.05 19.87 10.80
C GLU A 62 6.11 19.33 9.71
N ASN A 63 5.73 18.05 9.79
CA ASN A 63 4.80 17.47 8.83
C ASN A 63 3.38 18.05 8.98
N LYS A 64 2.91 18.34 10.20
CA LYS A 64 1.64 19.04 10.41
C LYS A 64 1.64 20.43 9.78
N GLU A 65 2.72 21.21 9.95
CA GLU A 65 2.86 22.52 9.34
C GLU A 65 2.83 22.45 7.80
N LYS A 66 3.47 21.44 7.20
CA LYS A 66 3.41 21.19 5.76
C LYS A 66 1.98 20.89 5.28
N TYR A 67 1.23 20.05 6.00
CA TYR A 67 -0.17 19.79 5.70
C TYR A 67 -1.05 21.04 5.80
N ILE A 68 -0.85 21.85 6.85
CA ILE A 68 -1.56 23.13 7.02
C ILE A 68 -1.23 24.06 5.86
N TYR A 69 0.04 24.15 5.48
CA TYR A 69 0.45 24.96 4.34
C TYR A 69 -0.23 24.47 3.04
N GLN A 70 -0.19 23.16 2.77
CA GLN A 70 -0.81 22.56 1.58
C GLN A 70 -2.32 22.86 1.53
N ALA A 71 -3.06 22.64 2.62
CA ALA A 71 -4.48 22.93 2.69
C ALA A 71 -4.79 24.41 2.44
N ARG A 72 -4.03 25.32 3.09
CA ARG A 72 -4.18 26.78 2.91
C ARG A 72 -3.95 27.22 1.47
N MET A 73 -2.93 26.67 0.80
CA MET A 73 -2.63 27.00 -0.59
C MET A 73 -3.76 26.59 -1.54
N GLN A 74 -4.58 25.62 -1.14
CA GLN A 74 -5.75 25.15 -1.89
C GLN A 74 -7.07 25.77 -1.39
N GLY A 75 -7.02 26.68 -0.40
CA GLY A 75 -8.22 27.27 0.21
C GLY A 75 -9.09 26.25 0.94
N GLN A 76 -8.51 25.18 1.51
CA GLN A 76 -9.20 24.10 2.20
C GLN A 76 -8.89 24.10 3.69
N ASN A 77 -9.68 23.34 4.48
CA ASN A 77 -9.51 23.21 5.91
C ASN A 77 -8.86 21.88 6.25
N ILE A 78 -8.06 21.86 7.33
CA ILE A 78 -7.48 20.65 7.91
C ILE A 78 -7.52 20.70 9.43
N VAL A 79 -7.85 19.57 10.07
CA VAL A 79 -7.96 19.41 11.53
C VAL A 79 -7.21 18.15 11.94
N PHE A 80 -6.45 18.21 13.01
CA PHE A 80 -5.66 17.10 13.54
C PHE A 80 -6.24 16.59 14.84
N TYR A 81 -6.23 15.26 15.00
CA TYR A 81 -6.69 14.54 16.18
C TYR A 81 -5.57 13.62 16.65
N ASN A 82 -4.90 13.99 17.74
CA ASN A 82 -3.87 13.15 18.34
C ASN A 82 -4.55 12.03 19.15
N MET A 83 -4.53 10.84 18.62
CA MET A 83 -5.21 9.68 19.19
C MET A 83 -4.58 9.24 20.51
N ASP A 84 -3.25 9.40 20.69
CA ASP A 84 -2.55 9.12 21.95
C ASP A 84 -3.04 10.05 23.08
N GLU A 85 -3.45 11.28 22.76
CA GLU A 85 -3.96 12.25 23.75
C GLU A 85 -5.46 12.09 23.99
N LEU A 86 -6.24 11.84 22.93
CA LEU A 86 -7.70 11.79 23.00
C LEU A 86 -8.22 10.47 23.57
N LEU A 87 -7.56 9.35 23.25
CA LEU A 87 -7.99 7.99 23.61
C LEU A 87 -6.81 7.13 24.12
N PRO A 88 -6.03 7.58 25.11
CA PRO A 88 -4.76 6.95 25.49
C PRO A 88 -4.88 5.47 25.83
N ASP A 89 -5.93 5.08 26.58
CA ASP A 89 -6.13 3.69 27.01
C ASP A 89 -6.46 2.75 25.85
N VAL A 90 -7.25 3.24 24.89
CA VAL A 90 -7.62 2.46 23.69
C VAL A 90 -6.40 2.31 22.77
N ILE A 91 -5.68 3.40 22.54
CA ILE A 91 -4.50 3.40 21.69
C ILE A 91 -3.38 2.53 22.28
N ALA A 92 -3.19 2.54 23.60
CA ALA A 92 -2.24 1.65 24.25
C ALA A 92 -2.58 0.17 24.02
N LYS A 93 -3.87 -0.20 24.06
CA LYS A 93 -4.33 -1.57 23.74
C LYS A 93 -4.08 -1.92 22.26
N ILE A 94 -4.38 -1.02 21.34
CA ILE A 94 -4.12 -1.22 19.90
C ILE A 94 -2.62 -1.45 19.67
N LYS A 95 -1.76 -0.59 20.22
CA LYS A 95 -0.30 -0.70 20.09
C LYS A 95 0.27 -1.97 20.75
N ALA A 96 -0.35 -2.46 21.82
CA ALA A 96 0.05 -3.70 22.49
C ALA A 96 -0.38 -4.97 21.71
N SER A 97 -1.40 -4.87 20.85
CA SER A 97 -1.84 -5.97 19.97
C SER A 97 -1.15 -5.94 18.60
N ASP A 98 -0.11 -5.08 18.45
CA ASP A 98 0.60 -4.83 17.20
C ASP A 98 1.03 -6.14 16.54
N ASN A 99 0.57 -6.34 15.31
CA ASN A 99 1.16 -7.32 14.42
C ASN A 99 2.06 -6.55 13.46
N ASP A 100 3.25 -7.02 13.20
CA ASP A 100 4.26 -6.37 12.36
C ASP A 100 3.78 -6.03 10.93
N ARG A 101 2.59 -6.50 10.54
CA ARG A 101 2.04 -6.35 9.19
C ARG A 101 1.27 -5.03 8.98
N PHE A 102 0.53 -4.57 9.99
CA PHE A 102 -0.30 -3.38 9.89
C PHE A 102 0.07 -2.34 10.93
N SER A 103 0.02 -1.06 10.55
CA SER A 103 0.26 0.02 11.51
C SER A 103 -0.95 0.20 12.44
N PRO A 104 -0.76 0.68 13.68
CA PRO A 104 -1.86 1.02 14.59
C PRO A 104 -2.90 1.96 13.97
N ALA A 105 -2.50 2.81 13.01
CA ALA A 105 -3.39 3.74 12.33
C ALA A 105 -4.50 3.04 11.53
N ALA A 106 -4.31 1.79 11.09
CA ALA A 106 -5.38 1.03 10.47
C ALA A 106 -6.63 0.93 11.36
N MET A 107 -6.44 0.80 12.68
CA MET A 107 -7.54 0.72 13.65
C MET A 107 -8.20 2.07 13.95
N TYR A 108 -7.56 3.22 13.63
CA TYR A 108 -8.10 4.54 14.00
C TYR A 108 -9.40 4.86 13.27
N ARG A 109 -9.63 4.28 12.06
CA ARG A 109 -10.91 4.44 11.33
C ARG A 109 -12.11 3.89 12.11
N LEU A 110 -11.90 2.92 12.99
CA LEU A 110 -12.95 2.37 13.86
C LEU A 110 -13.31 3.32 15.01
N LEU A 111 -12.46 4.30 15.31
CA LEU A 111 -12.59 5.23 16.42
C LEU A 111 -13.11 6.62 16.01
N LEU A 112 -13.50 6.80 14.75
CA LEU A 112 -13.95 8.09 14.19
C LEU A 112 -14.99 8.79 15.07
N MET A 113 -16.00 8.05 15.54
CA MET A 113 -17.13 8.61 16.28
C MET A 113 -16.74 9.14 17.66
N HIS A 114 -15.61 8.70 18.21
CA HIS A 114 -15.13 9.17 19.52
C HIS A 114 -14.42 10.52 19.44
N VAL A 115 -13.95 10.92 18.27
CA VAL A 115 -13.10 12.11 18.10
C VAL A 115 -13.69 13.18 17.20
N LEU A 116 -14.60 12.81 16.29
CA LEU A 116 -15.20 13.77 15.37
C LEU A 116 -16.19 14.71 16.08
N PRO A 117 -16.25 15.99 15.66
CA PRO A 117 -17.28 16.91 16.12
C PRO A 117 -18.70 16.40 15.78
N LYS A 118 -19.64 16.54 16.70
CA LYS A 118 -21.04 16.08 16.55
C LYS A 118 -21.80 16.67 15.37
N ASN A 119 -21.33 17.79 14.83
CA ASN A 119 -21.93 18.43 13.66
C ASN A 119 -21.48 17.80 12.33
N VAL A 120 -20.45 16.96 12.33
CA VAL A 120 -20.04 16.17 11.16
C VAL A 120 -20.97 14.98 11.05
N LYS A 121 -21.96 15.03 10.15
CA LYS A 121 -22.99 13.99 10.00
C LYS A 121 -22.64 12.91 8.99
N LYS A 122 -21.71 13.21 8.09
CA LYS A 122 -21.25 12.31 7.04
C LYS A 122 -19.77 12.55 6.80
N ILE A 123 -19.02 11.50 6.58
CA ILE A 123 -17.57 11.58 6.34
C ILE A 123 -17.11 10.47 5.40
N ILE A 124 -16.19 10.81 4.50
CA ILE A 124 -15.44 9.85 3.70
C ILE A 124 -14.14 9.53 4.41
N TYR A 125 -13.84 8.26 4.63
CA TYR A 125 -12.52 7.80 5.03
C TYR A 125 -11.73 7.38 3.79
N LEU A 126 -10.48 7.79 3.70
CA LEU A 126 -9.55 7.42 2.63
C LEU A 126 -8.23 6.91 3.22
N ASP A 127 -7.72 5.80 2.70
CA ASP A 127 -6.35 5.39 2.98
C ASP A 127 -5.35 6.36 2.35
N CYS A 128 -4.18 6.49 2.97
CA CYS A 128 -3.15 7.44 2.54
C CYS A 128 -2.61 7.15 1.13
N ASP A 129 -2.67 5.90 0.68
CA ASP A 129 -2.17 5.43 -0.60
C ASP A 129 -3.25 5.41 -1.69
N THR A 130 -4.15 6.39 -1.66
CA THR A 130 -5.16 6.62 -2.69
C THR A 130 -4.83 7.85 -3.54
N ILE A 131 -5.22 7.84 -4.81
CA ILE A 131 -5.22 9.03 -5.68
C ILE A 131 -6.63 9.28 -6.17
N ILE A 132 -7.16 10.43 -5.83
CA ILE A 132 -8.52 10.84 -6.13
C ILE A 132 -8.54 11.49 -7.52
N ASN A 133 -8.90 10.73 -8.55
CA ASN A 133 -8.98 11.21 -9.94
C ASN A 133 -10.44 11.47 -10.37
N LEU A 134 -11.22 11.99 -9.45
CA LEU A 134 -12.62 12.40 -9.65
C LEU A 134 -12.98 13.52 -8.67
N ASP A 135 -14.12 14.16 -8.91
CA ASP A 135 -14.68 15.09 -7.93
C ASP A 135 -15.25 14.32 -6.73
N ILE A 136 -14.65 14.54 -5.55
CA ILE A 136 -15.01 13.83 -4.31
C ILE A 136 -16.45 14.10 -3.86
N GLU A 137 -17.05 15.21 -4.29
CA GLU A 137 -18.45 15.52 -4.02
C GLU A 137 -19.40 14.47 -4.62
N LYS A 138 -19.00 13.81 -5.73
CA LYS A 138 -19.78 12.71 -6.32
C LYS A 138 -19.89 11.53 -5.36
N LEU A 139 -18.77 11.14 -4.71
CA LEU A 139 -18.79 10.11 -3.69
C LEU A 139 -19.57 10.58 -2.46
N TYR A 140 -19.33 11.81 -2.00
CA TYR A 140 -20.02 12.35 -0.82
C TYR A 140 -21.54 12.36 -0.96
N ASN A 141 -22.07 12.50 -2.18
CA ASN A 141 -23.50 12.50 -2.47
C ASN A 141 -24.10 11.10 -2.62
N GLU A 142 -23.30 10.04 -2.70
CA GLU A 142 -23.81 8.66 -2.70
C GLU A 142 -24.53 8.35 -1.37
N PRO A 143 -25.52 7.46 -1.37
CA PRO A 143 -26.16 6.99 -0.13
C PRO A 143 -25.16 6.24 0.76
N VAL A 144 -25.46 6.20 2.06
CA VAL A 144 -24.65 5.42 3.04
C VAL A 144 -25.41 4.17 3.53
N GLY A 145 -26.69 4.07 3.19
CA GLY A 145 -27.54 2.97 3.63
C GLY A 145 -28.02 3.07 5.07
N GLU A 146 -28.74 2.05 5.53
CA GLU A 146 -29.45 2.08 6.82
C GLU A 146 -28.52 1.90 8.02
N ASN A 147 -27.40 1.19 7.83
CA ASN A 147 -26.44 0.87 8.91
C ASN A 147 -25.27 1.86 9.00
N GLY A 148 -25.27 2.87 8.16
CA GLY A 148 -24.33 3.97 8.27
C GLY A 148 -22.94 3.69 7.72
N VAL A 149 -22.76 2.65 6.89
CA VAL A 149 -21.49 2.32 6.22
C VAL A 149 -21.75 2.08 4.74
N ALA A 150 -20.90 2.69 3.89
CA ALA A 150 -20.86 2.39 2.46
C ALA A 150 -19.41 2.10 2.04
N ALA A 151 -19.22 1.12 1.16
CA ALA A 151 -17.91 0.63 0.71
C ALA A 151 -18.02 -0.02 -0.68
N VAL A 152 -16.88 -0.33 -1.29
CA VAL A 152 -16.78 -1.13 -2.51
C VAL A 152 -16.49 -2.58 -2.13
N ALA A 153 -17.19 -3.54 -2.73
CA ALA A 153 -16.90 -4.96 -2.56
C ALA A 153 -15.46 -5.26 -3.04
N GLU A 154 -14.69 -5.99 -2.24
CA GLU A 154 -13.27 -6.24 -2.55
C GLU A 154 -13.10 -7.00 -3.89
N LEU A 155 -13.99 -7.95 -4.18
CA LEU A 155 -13.96 -8.66 -5.46
C LEU A 155 -14.13 -7.72 -6.65
N GLU A 156 -14.96 -6.68 -6.54
CA GLU A 156 -15.11 -5.67 -7.59
C GLU A 156 -13.87 -4.79 -7.70
N ALA A 157 -13.34 -4.31 -6.56
CA ALA A 157 -12.16 -3.46 -6.52
C ALA A 157 -10.91 -4.13 -7.11
N THR A 158 -10.79 -5.44 -6.96
CA THR A 158 -9.68 -6.26 -7.46
C THR A 158 -9.99 -6.96 -8.78
N PHE A 159 -11.14 -6.68 -9.40
CA PHE A 159 -11.58 -7.35 -10.63
C PHE A 159 -11.54 -8.88 -10.52
N TYR A 160 -12.02 -9.41 -9.38
CA TYR A 160 -12.09 -10.85 -9.08
C TYR A 160 -10.73 -11.56 -8.87
N HIS A 161 -9.63 -10.83 -8.73
CA HIS A 161 -8.30 -11.35 -8.41
C HIS A 161 -7.91 -11.19 -6.93
N ALA A 162 -8.91 -11.13 -6.03
CA ALA A 162 -8.69 -10.93 -4.62
C ALA A 162 -8.01 -12.14 -3.95
N VAL A 163 -7.20 -11.85 -2.93
CA VAL A 163 -6.60 -12.87 -2.06
C VAL A 163 -7.68 -13.54 -1.21
N GLU A 164 -7.52 -14.83 -0.92
CA GLU A 164 -8.39 -15.54 0.02
C GLU A 164 -8.36 -14.89 1.41
N LYS A 165 -9.52 -14.89 2.07
CA LYS A 165 -9.72 -14.32 3.40
C LYS A 165 -10.25 -15.39 4.35
N GLU A 166 -9.57 -15.59 5.47
CA GLU A 166 -9.98 -16.63 6.44
C GLU A 166 -11.36 -16.39 7.05
N ILE A 167 -11.74 -15.13 7.24
CA ILE A 167 -13.10 -14.78 7.67
C ILE A 167 -14.20 -15.22 6.67
N CYS A 168 -13.84 -15.34 5.40
CA CYS A 168 -14.73 -15.87 4.37
C CYS A 168 -14.65 -17.40 4.30
N ASN A 169 -13.45 -17.96 4.39
CA ASN A 169 -13.22 -19.42 4.32
C ASN A 169 -13.91 -20.17 5.47
N ASN A 170 -13.96 -19.57 6.65
CA ASN A 170 -14.65 -20.16 7.82
C ASN A 170 -16.17 -19.91 7.82
N GLY A 171 -16.71 -19.20 6.82
CA GLY A 171 -18.14 -18.96 6.64
C GLY A 171 -18.73 -17.82 7.49
N THR A 172 -17.91 -17.04 8.20
CA THR A 172 -18.37 -15.90 8.99
C THR A 172 -18.92 -14.79 8.10
N VAL A 173 -18.26 -14.53 6.97
CA VAL A 173 -18.67 -13.53 5.95
C VAL A 173 -18.72 -14.22 4.59
N LYS A 174 -19.73 -13.91 3.79
CA LYS A 174 -19.75 -14.33 2.39
C LYS A 174 -18.73 -13.57 1.58
N ARG A 175 -17.97 -14.26 0.72
CA ARG A 175 -16.90 -13.62 -0.07
C ARG A 175 -17.38 -12.47 -0.96
N GLU A 176 -18.56 -12.61 -1.54
CA GLU A 176 -19.19 -11.59 -2.37
C GLU A 176 -19.58 -10.33 -1.59
N ASN A 177 -19.76 -10.44 -0.27
CA ASN A 177 -20.14 -9.33 0.61
C ASN A 177 -18.93 -8.70 1.33
N TYR A 178 -17.75 -9.31 1.21
CA TYR A 178 -16.54 -8.79 1.82
C TYR A 178 -16.07 -7.53 1.08
N PHE A 179 -15.94 -6.41 1.81
CA PHE A 179 -15.58 -5.12 1.24
C PHE A 179 -14.19 -4.64 1.68
N CYS A 180 -13.59 -3.77 0.87
CA CYS A 180 -12.33 -3.10 1.18
C CYS A 180 -12.56 -1.98 2.22
N SER A 181 -11.63 -1.85 3.17
CA SER A 181 -11.66 -0.79 4.20
C SER A 181 -10.93 0.49 3.80
N GLY A 182 -10.27 0.54 2.64
CA GLY A 182 -9.44 1.67 2.23
C GLY A 182 -10.23 2.92 1.87
N ILE A 183 -11.44 2.76 1.32
CA ILE A 183 -12.36 3.85 1.01
C ILE A 183 -13.71 3.53 1.62
N LEU A 184 -14.15 4.34 2.58
CA LEU A 184 -15.40 4.12 3.30
C LEU A 184 -16.19 5.44 3.38
N MET A 185 -17.51 5.34 3.37
CA MET A 185 -18.36 6.45 3.81
C MET A 185 -19.11 6.07 5.08
N PHE A 186 -19.17 7.01 6.00
CA PHE A 186 -19.90 6.85 7.25
C PHE A 186 -21.01 7.91 7.40
N ASP A 187 -22.19 7.44 7.79
CA ASP A 187 -23.20 8.25 8.47
C ASP A 187 -22.89 8.18 9.96
N THR A 188 -22.45 9.28 10.53
CA THR A 188 -21.91 9.31 11.89
C THR A 188 -22.98 9.04 12.96
N GLU A 189 -24.23 9.39 12.71
CA GLU A 189 -25.34 9.15 13.65
C GLU A 189 -25.67 7.65 13.71
N LYS A 190 -25.71 6.99 12.56
CA LYS A 190 -26.01 5.55 12.47
C LYS A 190 -24.85 4.70 12.94
N TYR A 191 -23.61 5.03 12.52
CA TYR A 191 -22.42 4.31 12.94
C TYR A 191 -22.18 4.40 14.46
N ASN A 192 -22.66 5.48 15.10
CA ASN A 192 -22.59 5.66 16.55
C ASN A 192 -23.43 4.65 17.36
N ASN A 193 -24.23 3.79 16.68
CA ASN A 193 -24.87 2.63 17.32
C ASN A 193 -23.85 1.50 17.62
N TYR A 194 -22.60 1.62 17.17
CA TYR A 194 -21.51 0.65 17.37
C TYR A 194 -20.32 1.31 18.10
N PRO A 195 -20.53 1.89 19.32
CA PRO A 195 -19.50 2.70 19.97
C PRO A 195 -18.27 1.90 20.36
N ASP A 196 -18.41 0.62 20.67
CA ASP A 196 -17.34 -0.25 21.14
C ASP A 196 -16.73 -1.14 20.04
N ILE A 197 -17.07 -0.88 18.76
CA ILE A 197 -16.67 -1.72 17.61
C ILE A 197 -15.16 -2.02 17.56
N CYS A 198 -14.31 -1.07 17.95
CA CYS A 198 -12.87 -1.25 17.97
C CYS A 198 -12.45 -2.25 19.06
N LEU A 199 -12.93 -2.06 20.29
CA LEU A 199 -12.56 -2.92 21.44
C LEU A 199 -13.16 -4.32 21.31
N ASP A 200 -14.44 -4.41 20.94
CA ASP A 200 -15.13 -5.68 20.69
C ASP A 200 -14.48 -6.44 19.52
N GLY A 201 -14.11 -5.70 18.47
CA GLY A 201 -13.38 -6.24 17.33
C GLY A 201 -12.01 -6.81 17.70
N MET A 202 -11.28 -6.14 18.59
CA MET A 202 -10.00 -6.67 19.11
C MET A 202 -10.20 -8.00 19.88
N GLU A 203 -11.32 -8.16 20.60
CA GLU A 203 -11.63 -9.44 21.26
C GLU A 203 -12.02 -10.53 20.23
N ILE A 204 -12.60 -10.15 19.08
CA ILE A 204 -12.83 -11.07 17.96
C ILE A 204 -11.49 -11.53 17.37
N LEU A 205 -10.57 -10.58 17.07
CA LEU A 205 -9.24 -10.90 16.52
C LEU A 205 -8.41 -11.80 17.45
N LYS A 206 -8.54 -11.65 18.76
CA LYS A 206 -7.88 -12.57 19.72
C LYS A 206 -8.38 -14.00 19.63
N LYS A 207 -9.66 -14.18 19.27
CA LYS A 207 -10.27 -15.52 19.08
C LYS A 207 -9.98 -16.09 17.69
N HIS A 208 -9.67 -15.21 16.75
CA HIS A 208 -9.43 -15.52 15.34
C HIS A 208 -8.07 -14.92 14.90
N PRO A 209 -6.95 -15.44 15.41
CA PRO A 209 -5.62 -14.94 15.08
C PRO A 209 -5.24 -15.18 13.60
N GLU A 210 -6.01 -15.99 12.89
CA GLU A 210 -5.90 -16.23 11.45
C GLU A 210 -6.42 -15.07 10.59
N TYR A 211 -7.20 -14.13 11.16
CA TYR A 211 -7.67 -12.95 10.43
C TYR A 211 -6.50 -11.99 10.20
N ASP A 212 -6.23 -11.70 8.94
CA ASP A 212 -4.97 -11.08 8.54
C ASP A 212 -5.10 -9.60 8.14
N CYS A 213 -6.33 -9.07 8.10
CA CYS A 213 -6.64 -7.66 7.84
C CYS A 213 -7.46 -7.06 9.00
N PRO A 214 -6.84 -6.69 10.14
CA PRO A 214 -7.54 -6.46 11.41
C PRO A 214 -8.73 -5.52 11.35
N ASP A 215 -8.53 -4.32 10.83
CA ASP A 215 -9.58 -3.29 10.73
C ASP A 215 -10.64 -3.67 9.69
N GLN A 216 -10.20 -4.22 8.55
CA GLN A 216 -11.10 -4.66 7.47
C GLN A 216 -11.93 -5.86 7.91
N ASP A 217 -11.32 -6.84 8.58
CA ASP A 217 -12.03 -8.04 9.07
C ASP A 217 -13.05 -7.67 10.15
N ILE A 218 -12.71 -6.74 11.06
CA ILE A 218 -13.67 -6.21 12.04
C ILE A 218 -14.86 -5.54 11.34
N LEU A 219 -14.60 -4.63 10.41
CA LEU A 219 -15.67 -3.93 9.69
C LEU A 219 -16.55 -4.93 8.93
N ASN A 220 -15.97 -5.91 8.27
CA ASN A 220 -16.70 -6.94 7.56
C ASN A 220 -17.50 -7.86 8.50
N TYR A 221 -16.95 -8.20 9.66
CA TYR A 221 -17.69 -8.97 10.68
C TYR A 221 -19.00 -8.29 11.08
N TYR A 222 -19.00 -6.96 11.19
CA TYR A 222 -20.17 -6.19 11.59
C TYR A 222 -21.10 -5.80 10.43
N PHE A 223 -20.56 -5.55 9.22
CA PHE A 223 -21.28 -4.85 8.17
C PHE A 223 -21.36 -5.56 6.82
N ALA A 224 -20.69 -6.69 6.58
CA ALA A 224 -20.62 -7.34 5.26
C ALA A 224 -21.98 -7.60 4.60
N ASP A 225 -23.03 -7.90 5.38
CA ASP A 225 -24.39 -8.09 4.86
C ASP A 225 -25.27 -6.81 4.94
N LYS A 226 -24.71 -5.67 5.35
CA LYS A 226 -25.48 -4.51 5.77
C LYS A 226 -24.95 -3.17 5.22
N TYR A 227 -23.80 -3.16 4.58
CA TYR A 227 -23.25 -1.92 4.02
C TYR A 227 -23.96 -1.53 2.72
N TYR A 228 -23.86 -0.28 2.33
CA TYR A 228 -24.30 0.19 1.03
C TYR A 228 -23.20 -0.05 0.00
N HIS A 229 -23.50 -0.76 -1.08
CA HIS A 229 -22.54 -1.07 -2.14
C HIS A 229 -22.27 0.16 -3.00
N LEU A 230 -21.05 0.67 -2.95
CA LEU A 230 -20.57 1.73 -3.81
C LEU A 230 -20.07 1.16 -5.16
N PRO A 231 -20.23 1.91 -6.26
CA PRO A 231 -19.60 1.57 -7.53
C PRO A 231 -18.06 1.44 -7.43
N VAL A 232 -17.49 0.48 -8.15
CA VAL A 232 -16.05 0.16 -8.15
C VAL A 232 -15.15 1.37 -8.45
N LYS A 233 -15.61 2.36 -9.21
CA LYS A 233 -14.85 3.59 -9.47
C LYS A 233 -14.43 4.35 -8.21
N TYR A 234 -15.04 4.09 -7.07
CA TYR A 234 -14.70 4.73 -5.81
C TYR A 234 -13.62 4.00 -5.01
N ASP A 235 -13.24 2.77 -5.41
CA ASP A 235 -12.10 2.04 -4.86
C ASP A 235 -11.58 1.07 -5.91
N THR A 236 -10.58 1.48 -6.69
CA THR A 236 -10.06 0.68 -7.80
C THR A 236 -8.58 0.38 -7.55
N PHE A 237 -8.25 -0.89 -7.35
CA PHE A 237 -6.87 -1.30 -7.05
C PHE A 237 -5.98 -1.17 -8.28
N VAL A 238 -4.89 -0.44 -8.14
CA VAL A 238 -3.91 -0.23 -9.22
C VAL A 238 -3.27 -1.53 -9.68
N ASP A 239 -2.97 -2.45 -8.77
CA ASP A 239 -2.38 -3.75 -9.14
C ASP A 239 -3.33 -4.59 -9.99
N ALA A 240 -4.63 -4.51 -9.75
CA ALA A 240 -5.64 -5.16 -10.59
C ALA A 240 -5.67 -4.58 -12.01
N LEU A 241 -5.54 -3.24 -12.14
CA LEU A 241 -5.51 -2.57 -13.45
C LEU A 241 -4.25 -2.87 -14.27
N ARG A 242 -3.21 -3.41 -13.64
CA ARG A 242 -1.96 -3.83 -14.31
C ARG A 242 -2.02 -5.24 -14.87
N LEU A 243 -3.05 -6.01 -14.55
CA LEU A 243 -3.25 -7.34 -15.11
C LEU A 243 -3.46 -7.25 -16.63
N PRO A 244 -2.82 -8.11 -17.44
CA PRO A 244 -2.86 -8.02 -18.90
C PRO A 244 -4.27 -8.01 -19.50
N GLU A 245 -5.20 -8.74 -18.87
CA GLU A 245 -6.60 -8.86 -19.29
C GLU A 245 -7.46 -7.63 -18.95
N ILE A 246 -6.98 -6.77 -18.05
CA ILE A 246 -7.72 -5.59 -17.56
C ILE A 246 -7.02 -4.30 -17.97
N LYS A 247 -5.72 -4.39 -18.31
CA LYS A 247 -4.86 -3.24 -18.59
C LYS A 247 -5.54 -2.19 -19.45
N GLN A 248 -5.48 -0.96 -18.98
CA GLN A 248 -6.00 0.22 -19.67
C GLN A 248 -4.85 1.14 -20.06
N ASP A 249 -4.96 1.76 -21.22
CA ASP A 249 -3.96 2.71 -21.73
C ASP A 249 -4.24 4.17 -21.32
N GLU A 250 -5.42 4.44 -20.72
CA GLU A 250 -5.86 5.75 -20.31
C GLU A 250 -6.40 5.75 -18.88
N LEU A 251 -6.17 6.85 -18.17
CA LEU A 251 -6.71 7.05 -16.82
C LEU A 251 -8.21 7.26 -16.85
N GLN A 252 -8.92 6.60 -15.95
CA GLN A 252 -10.36 6.70 -15.79
C GLN A 252 -10.74 7.65 -14.66
N GLU A 253 -11.98 8.10 -14.63
CA GLU A 253 -12.56 8.89 -13.55
C GLU A 253 -12.89 7.97 -12.37
N CYS A 254 -11.89 7.74 -11.47
CA CYS A 254 -12.03 6.87 -10.30
C CYS A 254 -11.08 7.28 -9.17
N ILE A 255 -11.23 6.64 -8.00
CA ILE A 255 -10.23 6.68 -6.92
C ILE A 255 -9.34 5.47 -7.09
N TYR A 256 -8.06 5.71 -7.39
CA TYR A 256 -7.02 4.70 -7.51
C TYR A 256 -6.45 4.36 -6.15
N HIS A 257 -6.45 3.08 -5.79
CA HIS A 257 -5.91 2.59 -4.53
C HIS A 257 -4.59 1.85 -4.78
N TYR A 258 -3.50 2.39 -4.26
CA TYR A 258 -2.13 1.84 -4.38
C TYR A 258 -1.81 0.89 -3.23
N ALA A 259 -2.73 -0.02 -2.92
CA ALA A 259 -2.58 -0.96 -1.83
C ALA A 259 -1.28 -1.79 -1.95
N GLY A 260 -0.67 -2.10 -0.82
CA GLY A 260 0.53 -2.93 -0.79
C GLY A 260 1.75 -2.27 -1.44
N ASN A 261 2.30 -2.88 -2.48
CA ASN A 261 3.50 -2.45 -3.21
C ASN A 261 3.19 -1.83 -4.59
N ALA A 262 1.94 -1.42 -4.82
CA ALA A 262 1.50 -0.91 -6.12
C ALA A 262 2.20 0.39 -6.55
N MET A 263 2.87 1.09 -5.61
CA MET A 263 3.57 2.35 -5.88
C MET A 263 5.03 2.09 -6.26
N GLU A 264 5.33 2.16 -7.56
CA GLU A 264 6.66 1.92 -8.11
C GLU A 264 7.16 3.11 -8.93
N LEU A 265 7.59 4.19 -8.27
CA LEU A 265 8.00 5.45 -8.92
C LEU A 265 9.10 5.34 -9.98
N THR A 266 9.81 4.22 -10.04
CA THR A 266 10.90 3.98 -10.98
C THR A 266 10.48 3.31 -12.29
N LYS A 267 9.26 2.82 -12.39
CA LYS A 267 8.64 2.40 -13.67
C LYS A 267 8.01 3.62 -14.33
N SER A 268 8.82 4.40 -15.02
CA SER A 268 8.39 5.68 -15.60
C SER A 268 7.35 5.56 -16.71
N GLU A 269 7.20 4.37 -17.31
CA GLU A 269 6.22 4.11 -18.37
C GLU A 269 4.82 3.73 -17.84
N ASP A 270 4.71 3.46 -16.54
CA ASP A 270 3.45 3.11 -15.90
C ASP A 270 2.61 4.37 -15.64
N ILE A 271 1.41 4.44 -16.23
CA ILE A 271 0.54 5.62 -16.14
C ILE A 271 0.08 5.92 -14.71
N TYR A 272 -0.03 4.90 -13.85
CA TYR A 272 -0.45 5.07 -12.45
C TYR A 272 0.71 5.63 -11.61
N ASN A 273 1.95 5.21 -11.87
CA ASN A 273 3.14 5.81 -11.26
C ASN A 273 3.30 7.28 -11.67
N GLN A 274 3.09 7.59 -12.95
CA GLN A 274 3.09 8.97 -13.44
C GLN A 274 2.00 9.80 -12.76
N LEU A 275 0.79 9.24 -12.61
CA LEU A 275 -0.32 9.90 -11.94
C LEU A 275 0.03 10.26 -10.50
N PHE A 276 0.53 9.29 -9.70
CA PHE A 276 0.96 9.54 -8.33
C PHE A 276 2.04 10.62 -8.28
N PHE A 277 3.08 10.49 -9.10
CA PHE A 277 4.21 11.41 -9.12
C PHE A 277 3.79 12.83 -9.52
N ASN A 278 2.85 12.98 -10.46
CA ASN A 278 2.32 14.29 -10.88
C ASN A 278 1.64 15.06 -9.72
N TYR A 279 1.03 14.36 -8.77
CA TYR A 279 0.51 15.00 -7.55
C TYR A 279 1.59 15.20 -6.50
N TYR A 280 2.50 14.23 -6.32
CA TYR A 280 3.57 14.33 -5.33
C TYR A 280 4.47 15.54 -5.56
N VAL A 281 4.84 15.84 -6.80
CA VAL A 281 5.72 16.99 -7.12
C VAL A 281 5.11 18.35 -6.79
N LYS A 282 3.80 18.41 -6.57
CA LYS A 282 3.09 19.66 -6.17
C LYS A 282 3.02 19.84 -4.65
N THR A 283 3.48 18.84 -3.88
CA THR A 283 3.39 18.87 -2.41
C THR A 283 4.56 19.61 -1.76
N PRO A 284 4.42 20.10 -0.52
CA PRO A 284 5.52 20.72 0.23
C PRO A 284 6.66 19.76 0.60
N TRP A 285 6.49 18.45 0.38
CA TRP A 285 7.53 17.43 0.63
C TRP A 285 8.43 17.19 -0.57
N PHE A 286 8.09 17.69 -1.75
CA PHE A 286 8.92 17.48 -2.93
C PHE A 286 10.08 18.47 -2.95
N ASP A 287 11.30 17.95 -2.89
CA ASP A 287 12.52 18.68 -3.20
C ASP A 287 13.21 17.99 -4.38
N GLY A 288 13.23 18.67 -5.52
CA GLY A 288 13.80 18.12 -6.76
C GLY A 288 15.27 17.74 -6.64
N ASN A 289 16.08 18.48 -5.86
CA ASN A 289 17.50 18.20 -5.67
C ASN A 289 17.69 16.93 -4.81
N VAL A 290 16.93 16.81 -3.71
CA VAL A 290 16.95 15.64 -2.85
C VAL A 290 16.46 14.42 -3.63
N PHE A 291 15.39 14.56 -4.40
CA PHE A 291 14.86 13.49 -5.24
C PHE A 291 15.90 12.99 -6.27
N LEU A 292 16.50 13.90 -7.04
CA LEU A 292 17.54 13.56 -8.01
C LEU A 292 18.76 12.90 -7.35
N LYS A 293 19.16 13.37 -6.16
CA LYS A 293 20.23 12.74 -5.39
C LYS A 293 19.87 11.31 -4.99
N ALA A 294 18.66 11.08 -4.48
CA ALA A 294 18.20 9.75 -4.09
C ALA A 294 18.17 8.79 -5.29
N VAL A 295 17.61 9.23 -6.44
CA VAL A 295 17.60 8.47 -7.68
C VAL A 295 19.04 8.14 -8.13
N SER A 296 19.96 9.11 -8.10
CA SER A 296 21.35 8.92 -8.48
C SER A 296 22.07 7.91 -7.59
N VAL A 297 21.85 7.96 -6.27
CA VAL A 297 22.39 7.00 -5.31
C VAL A 297 21.84 5.58 -5.58
N ALA A 298 20.55 5.48 -5.80
CA ALA A 298 19.88 4.22 -6.10
C ALA A 298 20.39 3.59 -7.41
N MET A 299 20.52 4.40 -8.48
CA MET A 299 21.07 3.94 -9.76
C MET A 299 22.52 3.50 -9.63
N LYS A 300 23.32 4.22 -8.83
CA LYS A 300 24.71 3.84 -8.57
C LYS A 300 24.80 2.52 -7.79
N ALA A 301 24.01 2.38 -6.73
CA ALA A 301 23.98 1.15 -5.93
C ALA A 301 23.60 -0.06 -6.79
N ARG A 302 22.61 0.09 -7.68
CA ARG A 302 22.22 -0.94 -8.65
C ARG A 302 23.35 -1.27 -9.61
N HIS A 303 23.98 -0.26 -10.21
CA HIS A 303 25.10 -0.45 -11.15
C HIS A 303 26.28 -1.18 -10.48
N ASP A 304 26.58 -0.86 -9.23
CA ASP A 304 27.66 -1.52 -8.48
C ASP A 304 27.28 -2.97 -8.14
N ALA A 305 26.01 -3.25 -7.80
CA ALA A 305 25.50 -4.60 -7.60
C ALA A 305 25.54 -5.43 -8.89
N ASP A 306 25.10 -4.87 -10.02
CA ASP A 306 25.15 -5.53 -11.33
C ASP A 306 26.60 -5.88 -11.70
N LYS A 307 27.57 -4.98 -11.45
CA LYS A 307 29.00 -5.26 -11.68
C LYS A 307 29.53 -6.40 -10.81
N VAL A 308 29.15 -6.42 -9.53
CA VAL A 308 29.54 -7.49 -8.61
C VAL A 308 29.01 -8.83 -9.12
N ILE A 309 27.73 -8.90 -9.48
CA ILE A 309 27.11 -10.12 -10.02
C ILE A 309 27.79 -10.52 -11.33
N MET A 310 27.94 -9.60 -12.28
CA MET A 310 28.58 -9.90 -13.56
C MET A 310 30.02 -10.39 -13.39
N ASN A 311 30.78 -9.85 -12.45
CA ASN A 311 32.15 -10.32 -12.14
C ASN A 311 32.14 -11.72 -11.51
N ILE A 312 31.21 -12.00 -10.60
CA ILE A 312 31.08 -13.32 -9.96
C ILE A 312 30.58 -14.37 -10.98
N MET A 313 29.73 -13.96 -11.94
CA MET A 313 29.21 -14.84 -12.99
C MET A 313 30.22 -15.22 -14.07
N LYS A 314 31.30 -14.45 -14.23
CA LYS A 314 32.17 -14.46 -15.41
C LYS A 314 32.84 -15.79 -15.71
N ASP A 315 33.09 -16.63 -14.70
CA ASP A 315 33.81 -17.89 -14.83
C ASP A 315 33.13 -19.04 -14.08
N ARG A 316 31.81 -18.98 -13.89
CA ARG A 316 31.04 -19.96 -13.10
C ARG A 316 29.78 -20.42 -13.81
N ASN A 317 29.41 -21.68 -13.57
CA ASN A 317 28.09 -22.19 -13.96
C ASN A 317 27.03 -21.55 -13.09
N ILE A 318 26.13 -20.81 -13.72
CA ILE A 318 25.05 -20.09 -13.03
C ILE A 318 23.79 -20.95 -13.00
N VAL A 319 23.19 -21.02 -11.81
CA VAL A 319 21.92 -21.69 -11.58
C VAL A 319 20.96 -20.71 -10.92
N PHE A 320 19.89 -20.39 -11.61
CA PHE A 320 18.79 -19.64 -10.99
C PHE A 320 17.85 -20.60 -10.29
N CYS A 321 17.39 -20.24 -9.09
CA CYS A 321 16.35 -20.99 -8.42
C CYS A 321 15.23 -20.08 -7.93
N GLY A 322 14.00 -20.53 -8.11
CA GLY A 322 12.81 -19.75 -7.77
C GLY A 322 11.55 -20.39 -8.32
N ASN A 323 10.51 -19.58 -8.45
CA ASN A 323 9.26 -19.96 -9.09
C ASN A 323 9.40 -19.83 -10.62
N LYS A 324 9.27 -20.95 -11.36
CA LYS A 324 9.44 -20.95 -12.80
C LYS A 324 8.45 -20.05 -13.56
N GLU A 325 7.23 -19.92 -13.07
CA GLU A 325 6.20 -19.12 -13.74
C GLU A 325 6.44 -17.62 -13.60
N THR A 326 6.82 -17.18 -12.40
CA THR A 326 7.00 -15.75 -12.11
C THR A 326 8.45 -15.28 -12.27
N ASP A 327 9.42 -16.02 -11.72
CA ASP A 327 10.81 -15.56 -11.67
C ASP A 327 11.53 -15.75 -12.99
N LEU A 328 11.17 -16.78 -13.79
CA LEU A 328 11.73 -16.94 -15.13
C LEU A 328 11.32 -15.81 -16.08
N GLN A 329 10.07 -15.34 -15.99
CA GLN A 329 9.61 -14.18 -16.77
C GLN A 329 10.37 -12.90 -16.39
N ARG A 330 10.57 -12.68 -15.09
CA ARG A 330 11.37 -11.56 -14.57
C ARG A 330 12.81 -11.62 -15.03
N LEU A 331 13.39 -12.82 -15.01
CA LEU A 331 14.77 -13.03 -15.49
C LEU A 331 14.87 -12.73 -17.00
N GLN A 332 13.92 -13.15 -17.81
CA GLN A 332 13.87 -12.88 -19.24
C GLN A 332 13.71 -11.39 -19.57
N ALA A 333 12.98 -10.66 -18.73
CA ALA A 333 12.84 -9.20 -18.83
C ALA A 333 14.10 -8.44 -18.36
N SER A 334 15.01 -9.08 -17.62
CA SER A 334 16.24 -8.47 -17.15
C SER A 334 17.27 -8.33 -18.26
N LYS A 335 18.21 -7.36 -18.12
CA LYS A 335 19.35 -7.19 -19.05
C LYS A 335 20.48 -8.20 -18.82
N ILE A 336 20.29 -9.16 -17.90
CA ILE A 336 21.33 -10.14 -17.55
C ILE A 336 21.35 -11.21 -18.64
N ASN A 337 22.53 -11.42 -19.23
CA ASN A 337 22.71 -12.48 -20.19
C ASN A 337 22.67 -13.84 -19.48
N CYS A 338 21.57 -14.55 -19.62
CA CYS A 338 21.32 -15.85 -19.01
C CYS A 338 21.51 -17.01 -20.00
N ASN A 339 22.18 -16.80 -21.15
CA ASN A 339 22.38 -17.84 -22.13
C ASN A 339 23.17 -19.00 -21.53
N GLY A 340 22.57 -20.19 -21.52
CA GLY A 340 23.14 -21.41 -20.97
C GLY A 340 22.96 -21.61 -19.46
N ALA A 341 22.32 -20.67 -18.76
CA ALA A 341 22.03 -20.82 -17.33
C ALA A 341 20.90 -21.84 -17.09
N VAL A 342 21.02 -22.63 -16.04
CA VAL A 342 20.00 -23.58 -15.60
C VAL A 342 19.01 -22.86 -14.68
N PHE A 343 17.72 -23.03 -14.89
CA PHE A 343 16.66 -22.58 -13.98
C PHE A 343 16.09 -23.75 -13.18
N LEU A 344 16.28 -23.73 -11.88
CA LEU A 344 15.80 -24.74 -10.95
C LEU A 344 14.46 -24.28 -10.34
N ASN A 345 13.37 -24.91 -10.78
CA ASN A 345 12.05 -24.66 -10.18
C ASN A 345 11.98 -25.34 -8.81
N ILE A 346 11.93 -24.53 -7.74
CA ILE A 346 11.86 -25.00 -6.36
C ILE A 346 10.44 -25.06 -5.80
N TYR A 347 9.43 -24.81 -6.61
CA TYR A 347 8.04 -24.88 -6.21
C TYR A 347 7.38 -26.15 -6.78
N ALA A 348 6.63 -26.84 -5.95
CA ALA A 348 5.75 -27.95 -6.38
C ALA A 348 4.41 -27.40 -6.90
N ASP A 349 3.90 -26.38 -6.20
CA ASP A 349 2.71 -25.59 -6.51
C ASP A 349 2.94 -24.13 -6.09
N LYS A 350 1.90 -23.29 -6.08
CA LYS A 350 2.03 -21.86 -5.76
C LYS A 350 2.65 -21.58 -4.37
N ASN A 351 2.51 -22.49 -3.41
CA ASN A 351 2.87 -22.26 -2.00
C ASN A 351 3.89 -23.28 -1.43
N THR A 352 4.09 -24.42 -2.09
CA THR A 352 4.93 -25.50 -1.58
C THR A 352 6.35 -25.42 -2.12
N ILE A 353 7.32 -25.15 -1.26
CA ILE A 353 8.74 -25.04 -1.61
C ILE A 353 9.44 -26.38 -1.39
N ILE A 354 10.17 -26.85 -2.40
CA ILE A 354 10.98 -28.07 -2.37
C ILE A 354 12.47 -27.69 -2.27
N MET A 355 12.95 -27.48 -1.05
CA MET A 355 14.33 -27.05 -0.79
C MET A 355 15.37 -28.13 -1.17
N GLU A 356 15.00 -29.40 -1.08
CA GLU A 356 15.86 -30.53 -1.46
C GLU A 356 16.39 -30.41 -2.89
N LYS A 357 15.62 -29.83 -3.81
CA LYS A 357 16.06 -29.62 -5.19
C LYS A 357 17.34 -28.79 -5.28
N CYS A 358 17.46 -27.73 -4.48
CA CYS A 358 18.68 -26.91 -4.44
C CYS A 358 19.85 -27.70 -3.85
N LEU A 359 19.62 -28.41 -2.76
CA LEU A 359 20.64 -29.21 -2.08
C LEU A 359 21.15 -30.34 -2.96
N ASP A 360 20.25 -31.10 -3.60
CA ASP A 360 20.58 -32.18 -4.50
C ASP A 360 21.37 -31.69 -5.71
N TYR A 361 20.99 -30.53 -6.26
CA TYR A 361 21.73 -29.95 -7.38
C TYR A 361 23.18 -29.61 -7.00
N PHE A 362 23.42 -29.03 -5.83
CA PHE A 362 24.76 -28.76 -5.33
C PHE A 362 25.55 -30.04 -5.11
N GLU A 363 24.96 -31.05 -4.47
CA GLU A 363 25.64 -32.33 -4.20
C GLU A 363 26.05 -33.04 -5.50
N GLN A 364 25.20 -33.00 -6.52
CA GLN A 364 25.47 -33.63 -7.82
C GLN A 364 26.52 -32.86 -8.65
N ASN A 365 26.63 -31.53 -8.49
CA ASN A 365 27.43 -30.66 -9.33
C ASN A 365 28.58 -30.00 -8.56
N LYS A 366 29.02 -30.55 -7.43
CA LYS A 366 30.09 -30.00 -6.57
C LYS A 366 31.40 -29.70 -7.32
N LYS A 367 31.74 -30.52 -8.31
CA LYS A 367 32.98 -30.38 -9.09
C LYS A 367 32.99 -29.12 -9.95
N ASP A 368 31.83 -28.68 -10.41
CA ASP A 368 31.68 -27.54 -11.32
C ASP A 368 31.49 -26.21 -10.56
N ARG A 369 31.48 -26.23 -9.25
CA ARG A 369 31.31 -25.07 -8.37
C ARG A 369 30.21 -24.11 -8.85
N PRO A 370 28.96 -24.58 -9.00
CA PRO A 370 27.89 -23.71 -9.47
C PRO A 370 27.65 -22.56 -8.49
N LEU A 371 27.28 -21.40 -9.02
CA LEU A 371 26.73 -20.30 -8.22
C LEU A 371 25.22 -20.30 -8.31
N LEU A 372 24.56 -20.45 -7.18
CA LEU A 372 23.11 -20.41 -7.09
C LEU A 372 22.64 -18.98 -6.85
N LEU A 373 21.80 -18.49 -7.76
CA LEU A 373 21.13 -17.19 -7.63
C LEU A 373 19.67 -17.44 -7.21
N VAL A 374 19.35 -17.12 -5.95
CA VAL A 374 18.06 -17.40 -5.34
C VAL A 374 17.10 -16.23 -5.59
N MET A 375 16.08 -16.44 -6.39
CA MET A 375 15.15 -15.40 -6.84
C MET A 375 13.93 -15.25 -5.93
N SER A 376 13.51 -16.31 -5.24
CA SER A 376 12.40 -16.27 -4.30
C SER A 376 12.62 -17.21 -3.12
N ALA A 377 11.87 -17.01 -2.03
CA ALA A 377 11.97 -17.79 -0.79
C ALA A 377 13.40 -17.79 -0.15
N TYR A 378 14.17 -16.73 -0.39
CA TYR A 378 15.57 -16.65 0.04
C TYR A 378 15.80 -16.96 1.53
N PRO A 379 15.02 -16.46 2.51
CA PRO A 379 15.27 -16.74 3.92
C PRO A 379 15.25 -18.25 4.25
N LEU A 380 14.35 -19.00 3.64
CA LEU A 380 14.21 -20.46 3.85
C LEU A 380 15.36 -21.21 3.18
N ILE A 381 15.70 -20.84 1.96
CA ILE A 381 16.80 -21.46 1.19
C ILE A 381 18.14 -21.16 1.82
N ASN A 382 18.39 -19.91 2.26
CA ASN A 382 19.57 -19.51 3.00
C ASN A 382 19.78 -20.38 4.23
N GLN A 383 18.73 -20.55 5.06
CA GLN A 383 18.80 -21.39 6.25
C GLN A 383 19.19 -22.84 5.91
N ALA A 384 18.57 -23.43 4.89
CA ALA A 384 18.83 -24.80 4.49
C ALA A 384 20.26 -24.99 3.93
N LEU A 385 20.72 -24.06 3.09
CA LEU A 385 22.06 -24.10 2.52
C LEU A 385 23.15 -23.89 3.59
N ALA A 386 22.95 -22.93 4.50
CA ALA A 386 23.88 -22.66 5.60
C ALA A 386 24.02 -23.86 6.54
N GLN A 387 22.94 -24.58 6.85
CA GLN A 387 22.95 -25.81 7.65
C GLN A 387 23.78 -26.92 7.00
N LYS A 388 23.88 -26.94 5.67
CA LYS A 388 24.72 -27.89 4.91
C LYS A 388 26.14 -27.40 4.69
N GLY A 389 26.51 -26.23 5.22
CA GLY A 389 27.86 -25.67 5.16
C GLY A 389 28.17 -24.87 3.89
N TYR A 390 27.19 -24.59 3.04
CA TYR A 390 27.36 -23.68 1.91
C TYR A 390 27.45 -22.22 2.40
N LYS A 391 28.22 -21.38 1.68
CA LYS A 391 28.51 -20.00 2.10
C LYS A 391 27.85 -19.00 1.17
N GLU A 392 27.07 -18.11 1.76
CA GLU A 392 26.56 -16.91 1.08
C GLU A 392 27.72 -16.08 0.52
N GLY A 393 27.54 -15.47 -0.65
CA GLY A 393 28.57 -14.71 -1.35
C GLY A 393 29.56 -15.57 -2.14
N THR A 394 29.64 -16.88 -1.86
CA THR A 394 30.53 -17.82 -2.52
C THR A 394 29.81 -18.89 -3.30
N ASP A 395 28.88 -19.58 -2.68
CA ASP A 395 28.15 -20.70 -3.26
C ASP A 395 26.76 -20.28 -3.74
N TYR A 396 26.15 -19.32 -3.06
CA TYR A 396 24.84 -18.77 -3.42
C TYR A 396 24.74 -17.27 -3.07
N LEU A 397 23.79 -16.58 -3.73
CA LEU A 397 23.48 -15.15 -3.51
C LEU A 397 21.96 -14.94 -3.50
N ASP A 398 21.52 -13.94 -2.72
CA ASP A 398 20.18 -13.40 -2.85
C ASP A 398 20.07 -12.64 -4.17
N ALA A 399 19.28 -13.18 -5.09
CA ALA A 399 18.95 -12.57 -6.37
C ALA A 399 17.52 -11.98 -6.36
N SER A 400 16.80 -12.09 -5.25
CA SER A 400 15.42 -11.59 -5.15
C SER A 400 15.35 -10.08 -5.34
N THR A 401 16.32 -9.34 -4.82
CA THR A 401 16.42 -7.88 -4.93
C THR A 401 17.21 -7.39 -6.14
N LEU A 402 18.12 -8.21 -6.66
CA LEU A 402 19.09 -7.82 -7.70
C LEU A 402 18.55 -8.01 -9.12
N LEU A 403 17.69 -9.01 -9.33
CA LEU A 403 17.15 -9.38 -10.64
C LEU A 403 15.72 -8.90 -10.89
N ILE A 404 15.03 -8.42 -9.85
CA ILE A 404 13.57 -8.28 -9.86
C ILE A 404 13.11 -6.89 -10.24
N HIS A 405 13.89 -5.85 -9.98
CA HIS A 405 13.38 -4.49 -10.14
C HIS A 405 14.19 -3.68 -11.13
N ASP A 406 13.54 -3.35 -12.22
CA ASP A 406 13.93 -2.19 -13.03
C ASP A 406 13.73 -0.87 -12.25
N GLY A 407 13.38 -0.97 -10.94
CA GLY A 407 13.11 0.19 -10.13
C GLY A 407 13.18 -0.05 -8.61
N ILE A 408 13.33 1.03 -7.88
CA ILE A 408 13.13 1.09 -6.43
C ILE A 408 11.66 1.31 -6.18
N SER A 409 11.04 0.60 -5.22
CA SER A 409 9.64 0.87 -4.88
C SER A 409 9.46 2.34 -4.48
N GLY A 410 8.33 2.93 -4.80
CA GLY A 410 8.05 4.31 -4.43
C GLY A 410 8.15 4.54 -2.92
N ARG A 411 7.75 3.56 -2.10
CA ARG A 411 7.90 3.59 -0.64
C ARG A 411 9.37 3.60 -0.22
N ASP A 412 10.21 2.79 -0.84
CA ASP A 412 11.64 2.75 -0.51
C ASP A 412 12.36 4.00 -0.99
N LEU A 413 12.02 4.52 -2.18
CA LEU A 413 12.54 5.79 -2.64
C LEU A 413 12.15 6.93 -1.68
N LEU A 414 10.91 6.96 -1.20
CA LEU A 414 10.45 7.96 -0.24
C LEU A 414 11.13 7.81 1.13
N LYS A 415 11.48 6.59 1.57
CA LYS A 415 12.31 6.36 2.76
C LYS A 415 13.75 6.88 2.56
N MET A 416 14.34 6.65 1.38
CA MET A 416 15.69 7.13 1.06
C MET A 416 15.79 8.66 1.03
N ILE A 417 14.72 9.37 0.70
CA ILE A 417 14.67 10.84 0.72
C ILE A 417 14.73 11.38 2.16
N ASN A 418 14.38 10.57 3.15
CA ASN A 418 14.43 10.95 4.56
C ASN A 418 15.82 10.75 5.21
N LEU A 419 16.79 10.18 4.50
CA LEU A 419 18.18 10.03 4.93
C LEU A 419 19.01 11.26 4.51
#